data_1a9edde14a2a0032bfff1615b5bfc866
#
_entry.id   1a9edde14a2a0032bfff1615b5bfc866
#
_cell.length_a   1.000
_cell.length_b   1.000
_cell.length_c   1.000
_cell.angle_alpha   90.00
_cell.angle_beta   90.00
_cell.angle_gamma   90.00
#
_symmetry.space_group_name_H-M   'P 1'
#
loop_
_entity.id
_entity.type
_entity.pdbx_description
1 polymer ?
#
loop_
_entity_poly.entity_id
_entity_poly.type
_entity_poly.pdbx_seq_one_letter_code
_entity_poly.pdbx_strand_id
1 'polypeptide(L)'
;PIGVQAKIINTSPVPQKCILKYWIRDYDGNYIVNDSKKYFLETGEVQVHPIEFTADTEREIYFVEVSVEDENGKEQIFSRTSLAILPPHEFKATPDENIMGLSAYWAIPDSMNLKRLLNRMGVRWVRNGITSSFKNIEATFHNNIDWKKKWKDTEREELIRSFFRKIVKNGNKIWEFGNELNMSSPDIAGAGEGIGKASLAEAYIEWLKAIRKVQKEKTEWQNIQIISFGIAGADEVFLE
;
A
#
# COMPACT_ATOMS: atom_id res chain seq x y z
N PRO A 1 -27.65 3.96 -12.62
CA PRO A 1 -26.82 5.00 -13.19
C PRO A 1 -25.59 5.26 -12.31
N ILE A 2 -24.47 5.57 -12.94
CA ILE A 2 -23.20 5.95 -12.32
C ILE A 2 -22.91 7.36 -12.78
N GLY A 3 -22.61 8.26 -11.83
CA GLY A 3 -22.29 9.65 -12.11
C GLY A 3 -20.81 9.94 -11.86
N VAL A 4 -20.16 10.58 -12.82
CA VAL A 4 -18.81 11.17 -12.70
C VAL A 4 -18.90 12.65 -13.02
N GLN A 5 -17.96 13.45 -12.54
CA GLN A 5 -17.95 14.88 -12.82
C GLN A 5 -16.60 15.29 -13.41
N ALA A 6 -16.64 15.99 -14.53
CA ALA A 6 -15.49 16.71 -15.06
C ALA A 6 -15.52 18.16 -14.58
N LYS A 7 -14.47 18.59 -13.89
CA LYS A 7 -14.31 19.98 -13.44
C LYS A 7 -13.29 20.69 -14.31
N ILE A 8 -13.72 21.75 -14.98
CA ILE A 8 -12.89 22.57 -15.88
C ILE A 8 -12.72 23.95 -15.27
N ILE A 9 -11.51 24.48 -15.30
CA ILE A 9 -11.18 25.81 -14.78
C ILE A 9 -10.44 26.58 -15.86
N ASN A 10 -10.88 27.80 -16.18
CA ASN A 10 -10.11 28.71 -17.01
C ASN A 10 -9.07 29.44 -16.16
N THR A 11 -7.80 29.05 -16.28
CA THR A 11 -6.67 29.69 -15.61
C THR A 11 -5.99 30.79 -16.47
N SER A 12 -6.50 31.03 -17.69
CA SER A 12 -6.02 32.09 -18.57
C SER A 12 -6.44 33.47 -18.04
N PRO A 13 -5.65 34.52 -18.31
CA PRO A 13 -6.04 35.89 -17.97
C PRO A 13 -7.16 36.45 -18.85
N VAL A 14 -7.63 35.71 -19.86
CA VAL A 14 -8.70 36.12 -20.77
C VAL A 14 -9.76 35.02 -20.88
N PRO A 15 -11.00 35.38 -21.22
CA PRO A 15 -12.04 34.40 -21.50
C PRO A 15 -11.65 33.41 -22.59
N GLN A 16 -12.07 32.17 -22.44
CA GLN A 16 -11.71 31.08 -23.36
C GLN A 16 -12.97 30.34 -23.84
N LYS A 17 -12.96 30.01 -25.14
CA LYS A 17 -13.87 29.02 -25.69
C LYS A 17 -13.13 27.68 -25.72
N CYS A 18 -13.79 26.64 -25.26
CA CYS A 18 -13.24 25.31 -25.28
C CYS A 18 -14.29 24.25 -25.60
N ILE A 19 -13.81 23.10 -26.02
CA ILE A 19 -14.62 21.90 -26.24
C ILE A 19 -14.15 20.85 -25.24
N LEU A 20 -15.02 20.47 -24.33
CA LEU A 20 -14.82 19.30 -23.50
C LEU A 20 -15.23 18.08 -24.31
N LYS A 21 -14.32 17.19 -24.59
CA LYS A 21 -14.61 15.85 -25.09
C LYS A 21 -14.50 14.88 -23.92
N TYR A 22 -15.37 13.91 -23.85
CA TYR A 22 -15.34 12.89 -22.80
C TYR A 22 -15.83 11.57 -23.33
N TRP A 23 -15.19 10.50 -22.86
CA TRP A 23 -15.60 9.15 -23.19
C TRP A 23 -15.37 8.22 -22.01
N ILE A 24 -16.19 7.17 -21.96
CA ILE A 24 -16.09 6.08 -21.02
C ILE A 24 -15.94 4.81 -21.83
N ARG A 25 -14.93 4.02 -21.50
CA ARG A 25 -14.67 2.72 -22.10
C ARG A 25 -14.71 1.64 -21.04
N ASP A 26 -15.18 0.45 -21.43
CA ASP A 26 -15.04 -0.77 -20.63
C ASP A 26 -13.58 -1.26 -20.63
N TYR A 27 -13.34 -2.39 -19.95
CA TYR A 27 -12.01 -2.99 -19.88
C TYR A 27 -11.51 -3.47 -21.26
N ASP A 28 -12.40 -3.90 -22.14
CA ASP A 28 -12.09 -4.36 -23.50
C ASP A 28 -11.89 -3.21 -24.50
N GLY A 29 -12.12 -1.99 -24.07
CA GLY A 29 -11.92 -0.77 -24.86
C GLY A 29 -13.14 -0.30 -25.64
N ASN A 30 -14.32 -0.93 -25.47
CA ASN A 30 -15.54 -0.49 -26.12
C ASN A 30 -16.06 0.80 -25.51
N TYR A 31 -16.55 1.70 -26.35
CA TYR A 31 -17.13 2.95 -25.91
C TYR A 31 -18.54 2.74 -25.34
N ILE A 32 -18.71 3.10 -24.07
CA ILE A 32 -20.03 3.18 -23.40
C ILE A 32 -20.62 4.57 -23.56
N VAL A 33 -19.75 5.60 -23.44
CA VAL A 33 -20.09 7.01 -23.69
C VAL A 33 -19.01 7.61 -24.57
N ASN A 34 -19.39 8.44 -25.52
CA ASN A 34 -18.47 9.23 -26.33
C ASN A 34 -19.22 10.49 -26.78
N ASP A 35 -18.92 11.60 -26.16
CA ASP A 35 -19.65 12.85 -26.41
C ASP A 35 -18.77 14.08 -26.18
N SER A 36 -19.29 15.26 -26.50
CA SER A 36 -18.59 16.53 -26.34
C SER A 36 -19.53 17.68 -25.99
N LYS A 37 -19.00 18.67 -25.27
CA LYS A 37 -19.72 19.88 -24.89
C LYS A 37 -18.86 21.12 -25.09
N LYS A 38 -19.42 22.14 -25.72
CA LYS A 38 -18.77 23.45 -25.88
C LYS A 38 -19.04 24.32 -24.66
N TYR A 39 -18.01 25.02 -24.24
CA TYR A 39 -18.06 25.99 -23.14
C TYR A 39 -17.43 27.31 -23.55
N PHE A 40 -17.93 28.39 -22.94
CA PHE A 40 -17.27 29.67 -22.88
C PHE A 40 -17.04 29.97 -21.41
N LEU A 41 -15.80 30.14 -21.00
CA LEU A 41 -15.41 30.29 -19.59
C LEU A 41 -14.74 31.64 -19.39
N GLU A 42 -15.27 32.44 -18.49
CA GLU A 42 -14.62 33.66 -18.04
C GLU A 42 -13.32 33.35 -17.28
N THR A 43 -12.46 34.35 -17.13
CA THR A 43 -11.22 34.20 -16.37
C THR A 43 -11.49 33.73 -14.94
N GLY A 44 -10.90 32.64 -14.53
CA GLY A 44 -11.09 32.01 -13.20
C GLY A 44 -12.40 31.25 -13.05
N GLU A 45 -13.25 31.23 -14.07
CA GLU A 45 -14.50 30.47 -14.00
C GLU A 45 -14.26 28.96 -13.89
N VAL A 46 -15.13 28.35 -13.08
CA VAL A 46 -15.15 26.89 -12.84
C VAL A 46 -16.44 26.32 -13.38
N GLN A 47 -16.36 25.42 -14.33
CA GLN A 47 -17.50 24.69 -14.85
C GLN A 47 -17.44 23.22 -14.39
N VAL A 48 -18.55 22.69 -13.91
CA VAL A 48 -18.71 21.27 -13.57
C VAL A 48 -19.64 20.63 -14.59
N HIS A 49 -19.16 19.60 -15.27
CA HIS A 49 -19.93 18.84 -16.25
C HIS A 49 -20.24 17.44 -15.69
N PRO A 50 -21.52 17.09 -15.47
CA PRO A 50 -21.89 15.74 -15.08
C PRO A 50 -21.83 14.80 -16.28
N ILE A 51 -21.29 13.59 -16.05
CA ILE A 51 -21.25 12.50 -17.03
C ILE A 51 -21.95 11.32 -16.37
N GLU A 52 -23.06 10.88 -16.94
CA GLU A 52 -23.83 9.75 -16.43
C GLU A 52 -23.80 8.59 -17.41
N PHE A 53 -23.73 7.39 -16.89
CA PHE A 53 -23.83 6.17 -17.68
C PHE A 53 -24.44 5.02 -16.88
N THR A 54 -24.87 4.00 -17.57
CA THR A 54 -25.35 2.75 -16.96
C THR A 54 -24.35 1.67 -17.20
N ALA A 55 -23.96 0.96 -16.14
CA ALA A 55 -23.12 -0.21 -16.26
C ALA A 55 -23.97 -1.42 -16.62
N ASP A 56 -23.51 -2.19 -17.60
CA ASP A 56 -24.23 -3.38 -18.07
C ASP A 56 -23.86 -4.63 -17.28
N THR A 57 -22.85 -4.54 -16.42
CA THR A 57 -22.30 -5.67 -15.66
C THR A 57 -22.29 -5.39 -14.16
N GLU A 58 -22.38 -6.47 -13.37
CA GLU A 58 -22.24 -6.37 -11.90
C GLU A 58 -20.78 -6.20 -11.44
N ARG A 59 -19.83 -6.37 -12.35
CA ARG A 59 -18.40 -6.32 -12.09
C ARG A 59 -17.66 -5.89 -13.35
N GLU A 60 -17.08 -4.70 -13.32
CA GLU A 60 -16.37 -4.13 -14.46
C GLU A 60 -15.42 -3.03 -14.03
N ILE A 61 -14.41 -2.76 -14.86
CA ILE A 61 -13.56 -1.58 -14.77
C ILE A 61 -13.86 -0.70 -15.96
N TYR A 62 -14.16 0.57 -15.67
CA TYR A 62 -14.39 1.59 -16.68
C TYR A 62 -13.26 2.62 -16.65
N PHE A 63 -12.82 3.04 -17.82
CA PHE A 63 -11.88 4.13 -18.00
C PHE A 63 -12.66 5.37 -18.39
N VAL A 64 -12.57 6.41 -17.58
CA VAL A 64 -13.16 7.71 -17.85
C VAL A 64 -12.07 8.65 -18.32
N GLU A 65 -12.21 9.17 -19.51
CA GLU A 65 -11.22 10.01 -20.17
C GLU A 65 -11.88 11.32 -20.57
N VAL A 66 -11.17 12.41 -20.37
CA VAL A 66 -11.61 13.75 -20.75
C VAL A 66 -10.47 14.48 -21.44
N SER A 67 -10.81 15.22 -22.49
CA SER A 67 -9.91 16.12 -23.20
C SER A 67 -10.56 17.49 -23.31
N VAL A 68 -9.80 18.54 -23.10
CA VAL A 68 -10.21 19.91 -23.37
C VAL A 68 -9.43 20.42 -24.58
N GLU A 69 -10.17 20.79 -25.64
CA GLU A 69 -9.61 21.38 -26.86
C GLU A 69 -9.95 22.87 -26.95
N ASP A 70 -9.08 23.63 -27.58
CA ASP A 70 -9.40 25.00 -27.97
C ASP A 70 -10.38 25.04 -29.18
N GLU A 71 -10.77 26.25 -29.62
CA GLU A 71 -11.68 26.40 -30.74
C GLU A 71 -11.11 25.93 -32.10
N ASN A 72 -9.80 25.68 -32.18
CA ASN A 72 -9.14 25.15 -33.37
C ASN A 72 -9.01 23.60 -33.31
N GLY A 73 -9.52 22.98 -32.28
CA GLY A 73 -9.44 21.53 -32.08
C GLY A 73 -8.09 21.03 -31.54
N LYS A 74 -7.23 21.93 -31.05
CA LYS A 74 -5.96 21.56 -30.45
C LYS A 74 -6.19 21.18 -28.99
N GLU A 75 -5.78 19.96 -28.62
CA GLU A 75 -5.82 19.49 -27.27
C GLU A 75 -4.92 20.34 -26.34
N GLN A 76 -5.51 20.84 -25.27
CA GLN A 76 -4.86 21.64 -24.25
C GLN A 76 -4.58 20.79 -22.99
N ILE A 77 -5.51 19.91 -22.63
CA ILE A 77 -5.44 19.06 -21.44
C ILE A 77 -6.08 17.72 -21.74
N PHE A 78 -5.43 16.66 -21.30
CA PHE A 78 -5.99 15.32 -21.21
C PHE A 78 -5.93 14.82 -19.77
N SER A 79 -7.00 14.18 -19.32
CA SER A 79 -7.05 13.55 -18.01
C SER A 79 -7.76 12.19 -18.08
N ARG A 80 -7.31 11.25 -17.29
CA ARG A 80 -7.87 9.89 -17.22
C ARG A 80 -8.02 9.46 -15.76
N THR A 81 -9.12 8.81 -15.48
CA THR A 81 -9.32 8.06 -14.23
C THR A 81 -9.95 6.71 -14.52
N SER A 82 -10.00 5.84 -13.53
CA SER A 82 -10.71 4.57 -13.62
C SER A 82 -11.75 4.46 -12.52
N LEU A 83 -12.82 3.75 -12.82
CA LEU A 83 -13.89 3.40 -11.90
C LEU A 83 -14.06 1.88 -11.92
N ALA A 84 -14.04 1.24 -10.75
CA ALA A 84 -14.33 -0.18 -10.62
C ALA A 84 -15.71 -0.39 -10.00
N ILE A 85 -16.53 -1.21 -10.64
CA ILE A 85 -17.75 -1.75 -10.05
C ILE A 85 -17.40 -3.09 -9.43
N LEU A 86 -17.65 -3.22 -8.15
CA LEU A 86 -17.41 -4.44 -7.41
C LEU A 86 -18.76 -5.08 -7.05
N PRO A 87 -18.93 -6.40 -7.23
CA PRO A 87 -20.15 -7.08 -6.82
C PRO A 87 -20.36 -6.92 -5.31
N PRO A 88 -21.60 -6.94 -4.84
CA PRO A 88 -21.89 -7.00 -3.42
C PRO A 88 -21.37 -8.33 -2.88
N HIS A 89 -20.21 -8.31 -2.25
CA HIS A 89 -19.60 -9.49 -1.67
C HIS A 89 -19.10 -9.18 -0.26
N GLU A 90 -19.42 -10.07 0.66
CA GLU A 90 -18.86 -10.06 2.00
C GLU A 90 -18.05 -11.33 2.23
N PHE A 91 -16.77 -11.16 2.47
CA PHE A 91 -15.94 -12.25 2.94
C PHE A 91 -16.30 -12.60 4.38
N LYS A 92 -16.86 -13.79 4.59
CA LYS A 92 -17.23 -14.28 5.92
C LYS A 92 -16.10 -15.03 6.62
N ALA A 93 -15.03 -15.37 5.89
CA ALA A 93 -13.89 -16.07 6.45
C ALA A 93 -13.22 -15.28 7.58
N THR A 94 -12.89 -15.97 8.65
CA THR A 94 -12.08 -15.40 9.75
C THR A 94 -10.63 -15.19 9.30
N PRO A 95 -9.83 -14.35 10.00
CA PRO A 95 -8.42 -14.22 9.68
C PRO A 95 -7.65 -15.55 9.70
N ASP A 96 -8.04 -16.51 10.54
CA ASP A 96 -7.38 -17.81 10.64
C ASP A 96 -7.69 -18.73 9.45
N GLU A 97 -8.80 -18.48 8.76
CA GLU A 97 -9.26 -19.22 7.58
C GLU A 97 -8.85 -18.58 6.26
N ASN A 98 -8.38 -17.34 6.29
CA ASN A 98 -8.02 -16.59 5.10
C ASN A 98 -6.56 -16.12 5.17
N ILE A 99 -5.77 -16.59 4.21
CA ILE A 99 -4.35 -16.24 4.06
C ILE A 99 -4.12 -14.93 3.30
N MET A 100 -5.19 -14.29 2.80
CA MET A 100 -5.08 -13.04 2.04
C MET A 100 -4.62 -11.90 2.94
N GLY A 101 -3.46 -11.34 2.63
CA GLY A 101 -2.86 -10.23 3.33
C GLY A 101 -2.39 -9.12 2.39
N LEU A 102 -2.14 -7.96 2.98
CA LEU A 102 -1.57 -6.80 2.30
C LEU A 102 -0.31 -6.35 3.03
N SER A 103 0.77 -6.17 2.29
CA SER A 103 1.94 -5.49 2.83
C SER A 103 1.71 -3.98 2.78
N ALA A 104 1.47 -3.38 3.95
CA ALA A 104 1.30 -1.94 4.09
C ALA A 104 2.67 -1.29 4.30
N TYR A 105 3.45 -1.19 3.26
CA TYR A 105 4.73 -0.49 3.30
C TYR A 105 4.56 1.03 3.54
N TRP A 106 3.44 1.57 3.08
CA TRP A 106 3.06 2.96 3.27
C TRP A 106 1.84 3.01 4.19
N ALA A 107 1.83 3.93 5.12
CA ALA A 107 0.69 4.15 6.00
C ALA A 107 -0.60 4.18 5.18
N ILE A 108 -1.36 3.10 5.23
CA ILE A 108 -2.70 3.08 4.65
C ILE A 108 -3.52 4.09 5.45
N PRO A 109 -4.05 5.15 4.84
CA PRO A 109 -4.88 6.10 5.57
C PRO A 109 -6.00 5.35 6.29
N ASP A 110 -6.19 5.64 7.57
CA ASP A 110 -7.27 5.05 8.37
C ASP A 110 -8.62 5.62 7.94
N SER A 111 -8.99 5.39 6.68
CA SER A 111 -10.27 5.82 6.14
C SER A 111 -11.27 4.66 6.18
N MET A 112 -12.50 4.96 6.58
CA MET A 112 -13.62 4.02 6.57
C MET A 112 -13.81 3.36 5.20
N ASN A 113 -13.60 4.12 4.11
CA ASN A 113 -13.75 3.63 2.75
C ASN A 113 -12.70 2.58 2.39
N LEU A 114 -11.45 2.80 2.79
CA LEU A 114 -10.38 1.85 2.52
C LEU A 114 -10.56 0.56 3.33
N LYS A 115 -10.91 0.67 4.61
CA LYS A 115 -11.26 -0.51 5.44
C LYS A 115 -12.37 -1.34 4.81
N ARG A 116 -13.44 -0.66 4.35
CA ARG A 116 -14.56 -1.30 3.67
C ARG A 116 -14.11 -2.01 2.39
N LEU A 117 -13.26 -1.36 1.59
CA LEU A 117 -12.71 -1.94 0.36
C LEU A 117 -11.87 -3.19 0.67
N LEU A 118 -10.92 -3.09 1.59
CA LEU A 118 -10.05 -4.20 1.97
C LEU A 118 -10.85 -5.39 2.51
N ASN A 119 -11.87 -5.13 3.34
CA ASN A 119 -12.77 -6.17 3.83
C ASN A 119 -13.54 -6.86 2.68
N ARG A 120 -14.00 -6.09 1.68
CA ARG A 120 -14.66 -6.64 0.48
C ARG A 120 -13.71 -7.45 -0.40
N MET A 121 -12.43 -7.09 -0.45
CA MET A 121 -11.39 -7.86 -1.13
C MET A 121 -11.00 -9.14 -0.37
N GLY A 122 -11.51 -9.33 0.84
CA GLY A 122 -11.14 -10.49 1.67
C GLY A 122 -9.81 -10.34 2.39
N VAL A 123 -9.20 -9.16 2.40
CA VAL A 123 -7.99 -8.91 3.17
C VAL A 123 -8.29 -9.05 4.65
N ARG A 124 -7.51 -9.88 5.34
CA ARG A 124 -7.64 -10.13 6.79
C ARG A 124 -6.36 -9.85 7.55
N TRP A 125 -5.24 -9.85 6.86
CA TRP A 125 -3.93 -9.61 7.42
C TRP A 125 -3.31 -8.36 6.82
N VAL A 126 -2.59 -7.60 7.63
CA VAL A 126 -1.74 -6.51 7.17
C VAL A 126 -0.36 -6.64 7.80
N ARG A 127 0.67 -6.38 7.01
CA ARG A 127 2.04 -6.31 7.49
C ARG A 127 2.40 -4.85 7.75
N ASN A 128 2.73 -4.51 9.00
CA ASN A 128 2.93 -3.13 9.45
C ASN A 128 1.75 -2.20 9.16
N GLY A 129 0.54 -2.72 9.31
CA GLY A 129 -0.68 -1.92 9.16
C GLY A 129 -0.98 -1.09 10.40
N ILE A 130 -1.69 -0.01 10.21
CA ILE A 130 -2.02 0.95 11.26
C ILE A 130 -3.40 0.66 11.88
N THR A 131 -4.18 -0.25 11.28
CA THR A 131 -5.58 -0.36 11.64
C THR A 131 -5.85 -1.53 12.59
N SER A 132 -6.57 -1.27 13.68
CA SER A 132 -7.05 -2.29 14.61
C SER A 132 -8.07 -3.27 14.03
N SER A 133 -8.53 -3.03 12.80
CA SER A 133 -9.57 -3.85 12.13
C SER A 133 -9.04 -5.11 11.46
N PHE A 134 -7.74 -5.28 11.38
CA PHE A 134 -7.08 -6.42 10.74
C PHE A 134 -6.08 -7.06 11.69
N LYS A 135 -5.82 -8.36 11.52
CA LYS A 135 -4.66 -8.98 12.16
C LYS A 135 -3.39 -8.37 11.57
N ASN A 136 -2.49 -7.95 12.41
CA ASN A 136 -1.26 -7.29 12.00
C ASN A 136 -0.04 -8.16 12.28
N ILE A 137 0.85 -8.20 11.30
CA ILE A 137 2.21 -8.73 11.45
C ILE A 137 3.11 -7.54 11.72
N GLU A 138 3.68 -7.46 12.92
CA GLU A 138 4.68 -6.44 13.24
C GLU A 138 5.99 -6.83 12.60
N ALA A 139 6.47 -6.06 11.63
CA ALA A 139 7.76 -6.29 11.01
C ALA A 139 8.82 -5.33 11.55
N THR A 140 9.99 -5.85 11.85
CA THR A 140 11.17 -5.06 12.17
C THR A 140 12.00 -4.91 10.91
N PHE A 141 12.05 -3.70 10.37
CA PHE A 141 12.85 -3.42 9.19
C PHE A 141 14.34 -3.35 9.50
N HIS A 142 15.16 -3.46 8.45
CA HIS A 142 16.61 -3.39 8.54
C HIS A 142 17.12 -2.11 9.25
N ASN A 143 16.44 -0.99 9.11
CA ASN A 143 16.82 0.29 9.73
C ASN A 143 16.44 0.41 11.22
N ASN A 144 15.75 -0.56 11.79
CA ASN A 144 15.45 -0.58 13.23
C ASN A 144 16.61 -1.11 14.08
N ILE A 145 17.61 -1.71 13.44
CA ILE A 145 18.78 -2.30 14.10
C ILE A 145 20.04 -1.82 13.37
N ASP A 146 20.98 -1.30 14.11
CA ASP A 146 22.33 -1.06 13.61
C ASP A 146 23.10 -2.40 13.55
N TRP A 147 23.12 -3.03 12.40
CA TRP A 147 23.77 -4.30 12.16
C TRP A 147 25.30 -4.24 12.20
N LYS A 148 25.89 -3.06 12.09
CA LYS A 148 27.35 -2.83 12.17
C LYS A 148 27.84 -2.72 13.61
N LYS A 149 26.94 -2.35 14.51
CA LYS A 149 27.30 -2.17 15.93
C LYS A 149 27.61 -3.51 16.56
N LYS A 150 28.74 -3.56 17.27
CA LYS A 150 29.04 -4.66 18.21
C LYS A 150 28.17 -4.49 19.45
N TRP A 151 26.99 -5.11 19.43
CA TRP A 151 26.06 -5.05 20.54
C TRP A 151 26.55 -5.87 21.73
N LYS A 152 26.50 -5.28 22.94
CA LYS A 152 26.60 -6.06 24.18
C LYS A 152 25.29 -6.82 24.37
N ASP A 153 25.35 -8.01 24.96
CA ASP A 153 24.16 -8.85 25.16
C ASP A 153 23.07 -8.13 25.93
N THR A 154 23.43 -7.38 26.97
CA THR A 154 22.46 -6.59 27.78
C THR A 154 21.75 -5.50 26.97
N GLU A 155 22.47 -4.80 26.08
CA GLU A 155 21.89 -3.78 25.21
C GLU A 155 20.95 -4.40 24.17
N ARG A 156 21.37 -5.51 23.56
CA ARG A 156 20.61 -6.28 22.59
C ARG A 156 19.30 -6.77 23.21
N GLU A 157 19.41 -7.40 24.38
CA GLU A 157 18.24 -7.93 25.09
C GLU A 157 17.25 -6.83 25.49
N GLU A 158 17.74 -5.65 25.93
CA GLU A 158 16.84 -4.56 26.26
C GLU A 158 16.11 -3.97 25.05
N LEU A 159 16.80 -3.87 23.91
CA LEU A 159 16.13 -3.49 22.66
C LEU A 159 15.06 -4.52 22.26
N ILE A 160 15.35 -5.82 22.39
CA ILE A 160 14.38 -6.89 22.13
C ILE A 160 13.18 -6.79 23.09
N ARG A 161 13.40 -6.51 24.37
CA ARG A 161 12.30 -6.29 25.34
C ARG A 161 11.42 -5.11 24.92
N SER A 162 12.03 -4.06 24.36
CA SER A 162 11.27 -2.91 23.85
C SER A 162 10.37 -3.28 22.70
N PHE A 163 10.82 -4.14 21.77
CA PHE A 163 10.00 -4.67 20.67
C PHE A 163 8.84 -5.53 21.22
N PHE A 164 9.11 -6.46 22.13
CA PHE A 164 8.04 -7.27 22.72
C PHE A 164 6.98 -6.42 23.42
N ARG A 165 7.40 -5.41 24.20
CA ARG A 165 6.46 -4.46 24.83
C ARG A 165 5.59 -3.74 23.80
N LYS A 166 6.19 -3.28 22.69
CA LYS A 166 5.45 -2.62 21.59
C LYS A 166 4.46 -3.57 20.94
N ILE A 167 4.88 -4.80 20.62
CA ILE A 167 4.04 -5.81 19.97
C ILE A 167 2.82 -6.14 20.82
N VAL A 168 3.03 -6.39 22.12
CA VAL A 168 1.94 -6.66 23.08
C VAL A 168 1.02 -5.44 23.21
N LYS A 169 1.59 -4.23 23.36
CA LYS A 169 0.81 -2.99 23.44
C LYS A 169 -0.10 -2.80 22.22
N ASN A 170 0.36 -3.18 21.05
CA ASN A 170 -0.39 -3.09 19.79
C ASN A 170 -1.37 -4.25 19.59
N GLY A 171 -1.41 -5.23 20.50
CA GLY A 171 -2.24 -6.42 20.38
C GLY A 171 -1.81 -7.40 19.30
N ASN A 172 -0.58 -7.26 18.77
CA ASN A 172 -0.05 -8.12 17.73
C ASN A 172 0.39 -9.47 18.30
N LYS A 173 0.28 -10.53 17.51
CA LYS A 173 0.67 -11.89 17.90
C LYS A 173 1.73 -12.50 17.00
N ILE A 174 2.09 -11.82 15.93
CA ILE A 174 3.10 -12.26 14.98
C ILE A 174 4.14 -11.16 14.82
N TRP A 175 5.40 -11.56 14.95
CA TRP A 175 6.56 -10.70 14.76
C TRP A 175 7.42 -11.26 13.64
N GLU A 176 7.52 -10.53 12.54
CA GLU A 176 8.49 -10.77 11.49
C GLU A 176 9.78 -10.03 11.85
N PHE A 177 10.85 -10.78 12.08
CA PHE A 177 12.13 -10.20 12.46
C PHE A 177 13.05 -10.06 11.25
N GLY A 178 13.27 -8.82 10.84
CA GLY A 178 14.04 -8.46 9.66
C GLY A 178 13.19 -8.23 8.42
N ASN A 179 13.83 -7.75 7.34
CA ASN A 179 13.25 -7.62 6.00
C ASN A 179 14.38 -7.55 4.98
N GLU A 180 14.44 -8.52 4.09
CA GLU A 180 15.36 -8.56 2.95
C GLU A 180 16.81 -8.19 3.30
N LEU A 181 17.32 -8.72 4.42
CA LEU A 181 18.64 -8.37 4.95
C LEU A 181 19.79 -8.75 4.01
N ASN A 182 19.53 -9.67 3.07
CA ASN A 182 20.47 -10.06 2.03
C ASN A 182 20.63 -9.02 0.92
N MET A 183 19.74 -8.03 0.84
CA MET A 183 19.88 -6.92 -0.09
C MET A 183 20.93 -5.93 0.43
N SER A 184 22.17 -6.08 0.03
CA SER A 184 23.23 -5.09 0.21
C SER A 184 23.18 -4.07 -0.95
N SER A 185 22.23 -3.15 -0.94
CA SER A 185 22.27 -1.99 -1.83
C SER A 185 22.79 -0.76 -1.07
N PRO A 186 23.70 0.01 -1.65
CA PRO A 186 24.10 1.31 -1.09
C PRO A 186 22.93 2.26 -0.89
N ASP A 187 21.87 2.09 -1.70
CA ASP A 187 20.67 2.92 -1.69
C ASP A 187 19.65 2.50 -0.62
N ILE A 188 19.77 1.29 -0.08
CA ILE A 188 19.01 0.84 1.09
C ILE A 188 19.88 1.08 2.31
N ALA A 189 19.95 2.32 2.72
CA ALA A 189 20.72 2.75 3.88
C ALA A 189 20.38 1.90 5.11
N GLY A 190 21.31 1.09 5.55
CA GLY A 190 21.27 0.50 6.89
C GLY A 190 21.55 -0.98 7.04
N ALA A 191 21.21 -1.87 6.11
CA ALA A 191 21.29 -3.32 6.38
C ALA A 191 22.59 -3.93 5.95
N GLY A 192 23.62 -3.53 5.70
CA GLY A 192 24.81 -4.32 5.32
C GLY A 192 25.87 -3.59 4.53
N GLU A 193 25.72 -2.30 4.35
CA GLU A 193 26.80 -1.52 3.74
C GLU A 193 28.10 -1.70 4.54
N GLY A 194 29.07 -2.38 3.94
CA GLY A 194 30.35 -2.70 4.55
C GLY A 194 30.36 -3.91 5.50
N ILE A 195 29.25 -4.69 5.58
CA ILE A 195 29.23 -6.01 6.22
C ILE A 195 29.06 -7.06 5.11
N GLY A 196 29.91 -8.09 5.10
CA GLY A 196 29.74 -9.21 4.18
C GLY A 196 28.42 -9.97 4.48
N LYS A 197 27.81 -10.58 3.47
CA LYS A 197 26.54 -11.31 3.62
C LYS A 197 26.64 -12.43 4.67
N ALA A 198 27.69 -13.19 4.72
CA ALA A 198 27.91 -14.23 5.72
C ALA A 198 27.94 -13.64 7.14
N SER A 199 28.68 -12.56 7.38
CA SER A 199 28.71 -11.90 8.69
C SER A 199 27.37 -11.33 9.10
N LEU A 200 26.55 -10.89 8.15
CA LEU A 200 25.21 -10.42 8.42
C LEU A 200 24.27 -11.59 8.80
N ALA A 201 24.41 -12.74 8.14
CA ALA A 201 23.66 -13.95 8.48
C ALA A 201 24.02 -14.44 9.90
N GLU A 202 25.32 -14.47 10.24
CA GLU A 202 25.77 -14.80 11.60
C GLU A 202 25.19 -13.82 12.64
N ALA A 203 25.25 -12.51 12.37
CA ALA A 203 24.68 -11.50 13.25
C ALA A 203 23.16 -11.72 13.42
N TYR A 204 22.45 -12.04 12.35
CA TYR A 204 21.02 -12.34 12.39
C TYR A 204 20.72 -13.54 13.30
N ILE A 205 21.49 -14.62 13.19
CA ILE A 205 21.35 -15.81 14.03
C ILE A 205 21.56 -15.45 15.51
N GLU A 206 22.55 -14.63 15.83
CA GLU A 206 22.81 -14.18 17.21
C GLU A 206 21.63 -13.36 17.76
N TRP A 207 21.02 -12.52 16.92
CA TRP A 207 19.79 -11.82 17.30
C TRP A 207 18.62 -12.78 17.54
N LEU A 208 18.42 -13.79 16.69
CA LEU A 208 17.37 -14.79 16.89
C LEU A 208 17.55 -15.58 18.19
N LYS A 209 18.79 -15.96 18.53
CA LYS A 209 19.09 -16.62 19.81
C LYS A 209 18.71 -15.72 20.99
N ALA A 210 19.09 -14.45 20.94
CA ALA A 210 18.75 -13.47 21.97
C ALA A 210 17.22 -13.26 22.07
N ILE A 211 16.52 -13.16 20.94
CA ILE A 211 15.04 -13.04 20.88
C ILE A 211 14.40 -14.25 21.57
N ARG A 212 14.83 -15.48 21.27
CA ARG A 212 14.31 -16.68 21.90
C ARG A 212 14.60 -16.77 23.39
N LYS A 213 15.74 -16.21 23.83
CA LYS A 213 16.07 -16.10 25.26
C LYS A 213 15.11 -15.15 25.96
N VAL A 214 14.98 -13.91 25.44
CA VAL A 214 14.11 -12.88 26.03
C VAL A 214 12.63 -13.28 25.96
N GLN A 215 12.18 -13.95 24.91
CA GLN A 215 10.82 -14.43 24.75
C GLN A 215 10.36 -15.28 25.94
N LYS A 216 11.26 -16.06 26.53
CA LYS A 216 10.96 -16.93 27.68
C LYS A 216 10.76 -16.20 28.98
N GLU A 217 11.09 -14.91 29.09
CA GLU A 217 11.03 -14.12 30.33
C GLU A 217 9.58 -13.87 30.76
N LYS A 218 8.61 -13.82 29.82
CA LYS A 218 7.21 -13.54 30.12
C LYS A 218 6.27 -14.43 29.33
N THR A 219 5.23 -14.93 29.97
CA THR A 219 4.19 -15.77 29.34
C THR A 219 3.52 -15.07 28.15
N GLU A 220 3.24 -13.78 28.28
CA GLU A 220 2.62 -12.99 27.20
C GLU A 220 3.49 -12.91 25.94
N TRP A 221 4.82 -12.93 26.12
CA TRP A 221 5.78 -12.92 25.00
C TRP A 221 5.92 -14.29 24.34
N GLN A 222 5.76 -15.37 25.11
CA GLN A 222 5.82 -16.74 24.59
C GLN A 222 4.70 -17.04 23.60
N ASN A 223 3.58 -16.30 23.68
CA ASN A 223 2.45 -16.41 22.75
C ASN A 223 2.68 -15.64 21.43
N ILE A 224 3.78 -14.89 21.28
CA ILE A 224 4.11 -14.20 20.05
C ILE A 224 4.84 -15.16 19.12
N GLN A 225 4.25 -15.40 17.96
CA GLN A 225 4.89 -16.17 16.89
C GLN A 225 5.98 -15.33 16.23
N ILE A 226 7.21 -15.83 16.22
CA ILE A 226 8.34 -15.19 15.55
C ILE A 226 8.55 -15.89 14.24
N ILE A 227 8.49 -15.14 13.14
CA ILE A 227 8.79 -15.60 11.79
C ILE A 227 10.07 -14.94 11.28
N SER A 228 10.83 -15.66 10.48
CA SER A 228 11.97 -15.09 9.79
C SER A 228 11.51 -14.16 8.68
N PHE A 229 12.36 -13.24 8.29
CA PHE A 229 12.12 -12.37 7.14
C PHE A 229 12.18 -13.15 5.81
N GLY A 230 11.51 -12.59 4.79
CA GLY A 230 11.73 -12.99 3.40
C GLY A 230 13.07 -12.49 2.90
N ILE A 231 13.77 -13.32 2.15
CA ILE A 231 14.98 -12.92 1.40
C ILE A 231 14.56 -12.39 0.02
N ALA A 232 15.30 -11.40 -0.48
CA ALA A 232 15.10 -10.91 -1.85
C ALA A 232 15.85 -11.82 -2.82
N GLY A 233 15.10 -12.56 -3.63
CA GLY A 233 15.66 -13.53 -4.58
C GLY A 233 16.24 -14.76 -3.92
N ALA A 234 16.93 -15.59 -4.70
CA ALA A 234 17.72 -16.71 -4.18
C ALA A 234 19.14 -16.23 -3.86
N ASP A 235 19.51 -16.25 -2.60
CA ASP A 235 20.83 -15.82 -2.13
C ASP A 235 21.49 -16.96 -1.36
N GLU A 236 22.26 -17.79 -2.07
CA GLU A 236 22.94 -18.96 -1.52
C GLU A 236 23.91 -18.58 -0.41
N VAL A 237 24.68 -17.48 -0.60
CA VAL A 237 25.69 -17.03 0.38
C VAL A 237 25.06 -16.62 1.71
N PHE A 238 23.82 -16.15 1.69
CA PHE A 238 23.11 -15.77 2.91
C PHE A 238 22.46 -16.97 3.60
N LEU A 239 22.17 -18.03 2.85
CA LEU A 239 21.48 -19.23 3.34
C LEU A 239 22.42 -20.29 3.87
N GLU A 240 23.70 -20.31 3.45
CA GLU A 240 24.75 -21.19 3.96
C GLU A 240 25.30 -20.69 5.31
#